data_ad639aaa45103a81a6b97cfc0758b99a
#
_entry.id   ad639aaa45103a81a6b97cfc0758b99a
#
_cell.length_a   1.000
_cell.length_b   1.000
_cell.length_c   1.000
_cell.angle_alpha   90.00
_cell.angle_beta   90.00
_cell.angle_gamma   90.00
#
_symmetry.space_group_name_H-M   'P 1'
#
loop_
_entity.id
_entity.type
_entity.pdbx_description
1 polymer ?
#
loop_
_entity_poly.entity_id
_entity_poly.type
_entity_poly.pdbx_seq_one_letter_code
_entity_poly.pdbx_strand_id
1 'polypeptide(L)'
;VGATDHSILRRSGFNVSSPRAPWKIRDKITAVNTALYDANSVRRTFIHPKCKELIKSLRTLTYAPNTGLPNKNLGVDHAFDAFGYLCLQQFNLAKPETLGQTGYRIY
;
A
#
# COMPACT_ATOMS: atom_id res chain seq x y z
N VAL A 1 -23.85 -6.70 19.81
CA VAL A 1 -22.92 -6.23 18.81
C VAL A 1 -22.37 -7.38 18.03
N GLY A 2 -22.45 -7.34 16.74
CA GLY A 2 -21.99 -8.42 15.90
C GLY A 2 -20.47 -8.52 15.84
N ALA A 3 -19.99 -9.63 15.33
CA ALA A 3 -18.58 -9.83 15.13
C ALA A 3 -18.13 -9.00 13.93
N THR A 4 -16.93 -8.44 14.00
CA THR A 4 -16.31 -7.76 12.87
C THR A 4 -15.48 -8.77 12.09
N ASP A 5 -15.13 -8.44 10.87
CA ASP A 5 -14.25 -9.28 10.07
C ASP A 5 -12.91 -9.51 10.79
N HIS A 6 -12.39 -8.47 11.43
CA HIS A 6 -11.13 -8.58 12.18
C HIS A 6 -11.28 -9.55 13.35
N SER A 7 -12.40 -9.49 14.07
CA SER A 7 -12.61 -10.38 15.23
C SER A 7 -12.78 -11.82 14.79
N ILE A 8 -13.44 -12.06 13.67
CA ILE A 8 -13.59 -13.39 13.11
C ILE A 8 -12.24 -13.99 12.74
N LEU A 9 -11.41 -13.20 12.07
CA LEU A 9 -10.07 -13.64 11.68
C LEU A 9 -9.19 -13.94 12.90
N ARG A 10 -9.27 -13.09 13.93
CA ARG A 10 -8.51 -13.33 15.16
C ARG A 10 -8.91 -14.62 15.85
N ARG A 11 -10.21 -14.91 15.90
CA ARG A 11 -10.69 -16.17 16.47
C ARG A 11 -10.18 -17.36 15.70
N SER A 12 -9.97 -17.21 14.40
CA SER A 12 -9.45 -18.28 13.57
C SER A 12 -7.94 -18.42 13.65
N GLY A 13 -7.28 -17.66 14.48
CA GLY A 13 -5.85 -17.78 14.70
C GLY A 13 -4.98 -16.82 13.92
N PHE A 14 -5.58 -15.88 13.17
CA PHE A 14 -4.78 -14.92 12.42
C PHE A 14 -4.37 -13.74 13.30
N ASN A 15 -3.16 -13.25 13.08
CA ASN A 15 -2.69 -12.05 13.75
C ASN A 15 -3.11 -10.85 12.89
N VAL A 16 -4.16 -10.16 13.30
CA VAL A 16 -4.76 -9.11 12.50
C VAL A 16 -4.42 -7.74 13.08
N SER A 17 -3.92 -6.86 12.26
CA SER A 17 -3.68 -5.47 12.64
C SER A 17 -4.26 -4.53 11.58
N SER A 18 -4.63 -3.34 12.00
CA SER A 18 -5.11 -2.33 11.07
C SER A 18 -4.79 -0.95 11.63
N PRO A 19 -4.72 0.08 10.79
CA PRO A 19 -4.48 1.44 11.28
C PRO A 19 -5.69 1.96 12.02
N ARG A 20 -5.49 2.92 12.91
CA ARG A 20 -6.59 3.53 13.64
C ARG A 20 -7.49 4.34 12.75
N ALA A 21 -6.94 4.92 11.71
CA ALA A 21 -7.67 5.71 10.74
C ALA A 21 -7.26 5.27 9.33
N PRO A 22 -8.13 5.44 8.34
CA PRO A 22 -7.77 5.10 6.98
C PRO A 22 -6.56 5.89 6.51
N TRP A 23 -5.67 5.27 5.75
CA TRP A 23 -4.56 5.95 5.16
C TRP A 23 -5.02 6.73 3.94
N LYS A 24 -4.39 7.88 3.71
CA LYS A 24 -4.70 8.69 2.55
C LYS A 24 -4.19 8.01 1.28
N ILE A 25 -4.93 8.17 0.20
CA ILE A 25 -4.56 7.53 -1.05
C ILE A 25 -3.22 8.02 -1.60
N ARG A 26 -2.90 9.29 -1.38
CA ARG A 26 -1.61 9.83 -1.81
C ARG A 26 -0.44 9.20 -1.06
N ASP A 27 -0.63 8.92 0.22
CA ASP A 27 0.40 8.26 1.03
C ASP A 27 0.62 6.84 0.52
N LYS A 28 -0.44 6.19 0.09
CA LYS A 28 -0.35 4.85 -0.47
C LYS A 28 0.42 4.86 -1.80
N ILE A 29 0.14 5.81 -2.66
CA ILE A 29 0.87 5.96 -3.93
C ILE A 29 2.35 6.20 -3.67
N THR A 30 2.66 7.10 -2.75
CA THR A 30 4.04 7.40 -2.38
C THR A 30 4.75 6.17 -1.84
N ALA A 31 4.09 5.41 -0.97
CA ALA A 31 4.67 4.21 -0.39
C ALA A 31 4.96 3.15 -1.46
N VAL A 32 4.05 2.97 -2.41
CA VAL A 32 4.26 2.02 -3.51
C VAL A 32 5.44 2.44 -4.37
N ASN A 33 5.47 3.69 -4.78
CA ASN A 33 6.56 4.18 -5.63
C ASN A 33 7.91 4.07 -4.93
N THR A 34 7.95 4.39 -3.64
CA THR A 34 9.19 4.31 -2.87
C THR A 34 9.63 2.86 -2.68
N ALA A 35 8.69 1.96 -2.45
CA ALA A 35 9.01 0.54 -2.29
C ALA A 35 9.56 -0.07 -3.58
N LEU A 36 9.04 0.37 -4.72
CA LEU A 36 9.48 -0.15 -6.00
C LEU A 36 10.83 0.45 -6.45
N TYR A 37 11.02 1.76 -6.23
CA TYR A 37 12.25 2.40 -6.64
C TYR A 37 12.32 3.79 -5.99
N ASP A 38 13.16 3.96 -5.00
CA ASP A 38 13.19 5.21 -4.26
C ASP A 38 14.16 6.24 -4.87
N ALA A 39 14.22 7.41 -4.24
CA ALA A 39 15.05 8.49 -4.72
C ALA A 39 16.55 8.16 -4.74
N ASN A 40 16.97 7.17 -3.97
CA ASN A 40 18.35 6.73 -3.93
C ASN A 40 18.59 5.54 -4.85
N SER A 41 17.68 5.27 -5.75
CA SER A 41 17.75 4.15 -6.71
C SER A 41 17.76 2.78 -6.04
N VAL A 42 17.16 2.67 -4.87
CA VAL A 42 17.06 1.40 -4.14
C VAL A 42 15.69 0.77 -4.37
N ARG A 43 15.67 -0.51 -4.66
CA ARG A 43 14.46 -1.28 -4.81
C ARG A 43 14.28 -2.13 -3.56
N ARG A 44 13.15 -1.94 -2.87
CA ARG A 44 12.86 -2.69 -1.66
C ARG A 44 11.87 -3.81 -1.86
N THR A 45 11.17 -3.81 -2.98
CA THR A 45 10.12 -4.79 -3.24
C THR A 45 10.27 -5.37 -4.63
N PHE A 46 10.12 -6.68 -4.70
CA PHE A 46 10.19 -7.40 -5.97
C PHE A 46 8.90 -8.21 -6.12
N ILE A 47 8.33 -8.20 -7.31
CA ILE A 47 7.06 -8.85 -7.56
C ILE A 47 7.27 -10.08 -8.44
N HIS A 48 6.82 -11.22 -7.95
CA HIS A 48 6.97 -12.46 -8.68
C HIS A 48 6.15 -12.42 -9.98
N PRO A 49 6.68 -12.93 -11.09
CA PRO A 49 5.97 -12.91 -12.37
C PRO A 49 4.58 -13.56 -12.35
N LYS A 50 4.32 -14.46 -11.41
CA LYS A 50 3.02 -15.07 -11.28
C LYS A 50 1.95 -14.12 -10.74
N CYS A 51 2.34 -12.98 -10.17
CA CYS A 51 1.41 -11.98 -9.66
C CYS A 51 0.88 -11.13 -10.81
N LYS A 52 0.17 -11.76 -11.73
CA LYS A 52 -0.23 -11.14 -13.00
C LYS A 52 -1.17 -9.95 -12.82
N GLU A 53 -2.12 -10.05 -11.91
CA GLU A 53 -3.06 -8.95 -11.68
C GLU A 53 -2.38 -7.72 -11.09
N LEU A 54 -1.46 -7.92 -10.17
CA LEU A 54 -0.72 -6.80 -9.60
C LEU A 54 0.18 -6.15 -10.65
N ILE A 55 0.89 -6.95 -11.45
CA ILE A 55 1.74 -6.43 -12.50
C ILE A 55 0.92 -5.63 -13.52
N LYS A 56 -0.24 -6.15 -13.91
CA LYS A 56 -1.14 -5.45 -14.82
C LYS A 56 -1.60 -4.14 -14.20
N SER A 57 -1.97 -4.16 -12.94
CA SER A 57 -2.41 -2.98 -12.21
C SER A 57 -1.32 -1.90 -12.21
N LEU A 58 -0.10 -2.27 -11.86
CA LEU A 58 1.00 -1.31 -11.80
C LEU A 58 1.39 -0.74 -13.15
N ARG A 59 1.20 -1.52 -14.22
CA ARG A 59 1.53 -1.05 -15.56
C ARG A 59 0.47 -0.18 -16.20
N THR A 60 -0.78 -0.39 -15.83
CA THR A 60 -1.89 0.26 -16.54
C THR A 60 -2.63 1.31 -15.73
N LEU A 61 -2.48 1.32 -14.41
CA LEU A 61 -3.19 2.29 -13.59
C LEU A 61 -2.63 3.69 -13.84
N THR A 62 -3.52 4.62 -14.17
CA THR A 62 -3.15 6.01 -14.40
C THR A 62 -3.99 6.91 -13.51
N TYR A 63 -3.66 8.18 -13.48
CA TYR A 63 -4.46 9.15 -12.75
C TYR A 63 -5.71 9.52 -13.52
N ALA A 64 -6.80 9.72 -12.82
CA ALA A 64 -7.98 10.31 -13.41
C ALA A 64 -7.68 11.78 -13.75
N PRO A 65 -8.19 12.30 -14.85
CA PRO A 65 -7.86 13.66 -15.28
C PRO A 65 -8.09 14.72 -14.21
N ASN A 66 -7.08 15.55 -14.00
CA ASN A 66 -7.13 16.71 -13.09
C ASN A 66 -7.40 16.38 -11.62
N THR A 67 -7.18 15.16 -11.20
CA THR A 67 -7.49 14.80 -9.82
C THR A 67 -6.28 14.41 -8.97
N GLY A 68 -5.23 13.93 -9.58
CA GLY A 68 -4.10 13.35 -8.84
C GLY A 68 -4.47 12.05 -8.14
N LEU A 69 -5.63 11.48 -8.44
CA LEU A 69 -6.10 10.23 -7.88
C LEU A 69 -6.14 9.12 -8.93
N PRO A 70 -6.01 7.86 -8.53
CA PRO A 70 -6.06 6.76 -9.49
C PRO A 70 -7.37 6.70 -10.26
N ASN A 71 -7.29 6.34 -11.53
CA ASN A 71 -8.47 6.22 -12.36
C ASN A 71 -9.15 4.87 -12.13
N LYS A 72 -10.23 4.88 -11.37
CA LYS A 72 -10.94 3.65 -11.02
C LYS A 72 -11.73 3.04 -12.18
N ASN A 73 -11.94 3.82 -13.22
CA ASN A 73 -12.68 3.30 -14.39
C ASN A 73 -11.91 2.25 -15.16
N LEU A 74 -10.62 2.09 -14.90
CA LEU A 74 -9.82 1.08 -15.57
C LEU A 74 -10.00 -0.31 -14.98
N GLY A 75 -10.62 -0.42 -13.80
CA GLY A 75 -10.85 -1.70 -13.17
C GLY A 75 -9.60 -2.41 -12.67
N VAL A 76 -8.50 -1.69 -12.52
CA VAL A 76 -7.23 -2.29 -12.11
C VAL A 76 -6.74 -1.74 -10.77
N ASP A 77 -7.57 -1.02 -10.06
CA ASP A 77 -7.17 -0.37 -8.81
C ASP A 77 -7.16 -1.29 -7.59
N HIS A 78 -7.88 -2.40 -7.62
CA HIS A 78 -8.00 -3.27 -6.45
C HIS A 78 -6.67 -3.91 -6.04
N ALA A 79 -5.93 -4.46 -7.01
CA ALA A 79 -4.62 -5.05 -6.71
C ALA A 79 -3.65 -3.98 -6.24
N PHE A 80 -3.70 -2.79 -6.83
CA PHE A 80 -2.88 -1.66 -6.40
C PHE A 80 -3.21 -1.26 -4.97
N ASP A 81 -4.48 -1.20 -4.61
CA ASP A 81 -4.91 -0.83 -3.26
C ASP A 81 -4.37 -1.83 -2.23
N ALA A 82 -4.50 -3.11 -2.49
CA ALA A 82 -4.01 -4.14 -1.58
C ALA A 82 -2.49 -4.03 -1.41
N PHE A 83 -1.77 -3.86 -2.50
CA PHE A 83 -0.32 -3.70 -2.47
C PHE A 83 0.08 -2.41 -1.75
N GLY A 84 -0.68 -1.34 -1.96
CA GLY A 84 -0.46 -0.07 -1.28
C GLY A 84 -0.58 -0.18 0.23
N TYR A 85 -1.57 -0.89 0.72
CA TYR A 85 -1.71 -1.14 2.15
C TYR A 85 -0.54 -1.95 2.70
N LEU A 86 -0.08 -2.93 1.96
CA LEU A 86 1.08 -3.71 2.35
C LEU A 86 2.34 -2.82 2.44
N CYS A 87 2.55 -1.96 1.46
CA CYS A 87 3.71 -1.07 1.45
C CYS A 87 3.67 -0.07 2.60
N LEU A 88 2.50 0.49 2.89
CA LEU A 88 2.36 1.41 4.03
C LEU A 88 2.63 0.72 5.35
N GLN A 89 2.10 -0.49 5.51
CA GLN A 89 2.25 -1.25 6.74
C GLN A 89 3.68 -1.71 6.92
N GLN A 90 4.27 -2.25 5.88
CA GLN A 90 5.57 -2.88 5.97
C GLN A 90 6.73 -1.88 6.06
N PHE A 91 6.65 -0.80 5.30
CA PHE A 91 7.77 0.12 5.23
C PHE A 91 7.54 1.40 6.03
N ASN A 92 6.30 1.67 6.41
CA ASN A 92 5.94 2.82 7.23
C ASN A 92 6.46 4.14 6.65
N LEU A 93 6.46 4.24 5.32
CA LEU A 93 7.14 5.32 4.62
C LEU A 93 6.35 6.61 4.57
N ALA A 94 5.03 6.54 4.73
CA ALA A 94 4.19 7.70 4.56
C ALA A 94 3.71 8.34 5.85
N LYS A 95 4.19 7.94 7.00
CA LYS A 95 3.75 8.49 8.28
C LYS A 95 4.67 9.61 8.71
N PRO A 96 4.24 10.86 8.64
CA PRO A 96 5.11 12.00 8.95
C PRO A 96 5.74 11.94 10.34
N GLU A 97 4.97 11.53 11.33
CA GLU A 97 5.48 11.46 12.67
C GLU A 97 6.56 10.40 12.82
N THR A 98 6.51 9.38 12.01
CA THR A 98 7.54 8.36 12.03
C THR A 98 8.78 8.86 11.32
N LEU A 99 8.60 9.56 10.22
CA LEU A 99 9.73 10.08 9.47
C LEU A 99 10.49 11.13 10.26
N GLY A 100 9.81 11.83 11.12
CA GLY A 100 10.45 12.84 11.92
C GLY A 100 11.26 12.32 13.08
N GLN A 101 11.22 11.01 13.34
CA GLN A 101 11.89 10.42 14.43
C GLN A 101 13.04 9.64 14.02
N THR A 102 13.71 9.33 13.76
CA THR A 102 14.67 8.46 13.49
C THR A 102 14.65 7.75 12.46
N GLY A 103 14.22 8.00 11.85
CA GLY A 103 14.41 7.38 10.91
C GLY A 103 14.11 6.25 10.51
N TYR A 104 13.81 6.04 10.13
CA TYR A 104 13.50 5.01 9.64
C TYR A 104 14.32 4.38 9.04
N ARG A 105 14.76 4.19 9.17
CA ARG A 105 15.42 3.54 8.65
C ARG A 105 15.28 2.55 8.32
N ILE A 106 14.99 2.28 8.25
CA ILE A 106 14.77 1.47 8.04
C ILE A 106 14.84 0.67 7.47
N TYR A 107 15.09 0.39 6.98
CA TYR A 107 15.13 -0.76 6.40
C TYR A 107 16.14 -0.92 5.55
#